data_2783c38d6d1f4ff61022bb692c6346fe
#
_entry.id   2783c38d6d1f4ff61022bb692c6346fe
#
_cell.length_a   1.000
_cell.length_b   1.000
_cell.length_c   1.000
_cell.angle_alpha   90.00
_cell.angle_beta   90.00
_cell.angle_gamma   90.00
#
_symmetry.space_group_name_H-M   'P 1'
#
loop_
_entity.id
_entity.type
_entity.pdbx_description
1 polymer ?
#
loop_
_entity_poly.entity_id
_entity_poly.type
_entity_poly.pdbx_seq_one_letter_code
_entity_poly.pdbx_strand_id
1 'polypeptide(L)'
;MKTTVLFRMIVLVAMVFAGISNATVKAQNNNFITNEETVGDLVVSKVIYRLDGSLYRHMKYDFTYDDQKRMSSKEAFKWDASTEKWIPYFKIDYTYSSNEITLVYARWNDSHRAYDAAVEKSVYELNDANMPVAYMNYKWKNNYGL
;
A
#
# COMPACT_ATOMS: atom_id res chain seq x y z
N MET A 1 2.18 -16.54 -20.69
CA MET A 1 2.43 -15.17 -20.21
C MET A 1 1.67 -14.79 -18.93
N LYS A 2 1.38 -15.76 -18.03
CA LYS A 2 0.68 -15.47 -16.75
C LYS A 2 1.59 -15.47 -15.51
N THR A 3 2.84 -15.88 -15.68
CA THR A 3 3.81 -16.07 -14.58
C THR A 3 4.50 -14.80 -14.11
N THR A 4 4.62 -13.79 -14.96
CA THR A 4 5.35 -12.54 -14.65
C THR A 4 4.56 -11.58 -13.75
N VAL A 5 3.24 -11.62 -13.81
CA VAL A 5 2.37 -10.79 -12.95
C VAL A 5 2.33 -11.36 -11.53
N LEU A 6 2.30 -12.68 -11.40
CA LEU A 6 2.33 -13.37 -10.11
C LEU A 6 3.62 -13.08 -9.34
N PHE A 7 4.77 -13.08 -10.03
CA PHE A 7 6.07 -12.83 -9.40
C PHE A 7 6.23 -11.38 -8.90
N ARG A 8 5.68 -10.41 -9.61
CA ARG A 8 5.70 -8.99 -9.19
C ARG A 8 4.78 -8.72 -7.99
N MET A 9 3.67 -9.43 -7.87
CA MET A 9 2.75 -9.29 -6.74
C MET A 9 3.22 -10.04 -5.50
N ILE A 10 3.84 -11.21 -5.65
CA ILE A 10 4.45 -11.95 -4.53
C ILE A 10 5.53 -11.11 -3.85
N VAL A 11 6.31 -10.32 -4.60
CA VAL A 11 7.30 -9.39 -4.04
C VAL A 11 6.63 -8.28 -3.21
N LEU A 12 5.47 -7.80 -3.63
CA LEU A 12 4.70 -6.79 -2.87
C LEU A 12 4.09 -7.36 -1.58
N VAL A 13 3.61 -8.60 -1.61
CA VAL A 13 3.08 -9.30 -0.43
C VAL A 13 4.20 -9.73 0.50
N ALA A 14 5.34 -10.19 -0.02
CA ALA A 14 6.51 -10.52 0.79
C ALA A 14 7.06 -9.28 1.54
N MET A 15 6.93 -8.06 0.98
CA MET A 15 7.27 -6.84 1.71
C MET A 15 6.30 -6.53 2.87
N VAL A 16 5.05 -6.98 2.80
CA VAL A 16 4.09 -6.85 3.90
C VAL A 16 4.39 -7.84 5.03
N PHE A 17 4.90 -9.04 4.70
CA PHE A 17 5.26 -10.07 5.68
C PHE A 17 6.70 -10.01 6.16
N ALA A 18 7.62 -9.42 5.40
CA ALA A 18 9.03 -9.26 5.77
C ALA A 18 9.30 -7.96 6.55
N GLY A 19 8.34 -7.47 7.32
CA GLY A 19 8.49 -6.29 8.18
C GLY A 19 9.49 -6.44 9.32
N ILE A 20 10.42 -7.39 9.25
CA ILE A 20 11.50 -7.58 10.22
C ILE A 20 12.75 -8.08 9.50
N SER A 21 13.34 -7.24 8.71
CA SER A 21 14.79 -7.27 8.48
C SER A 21 15.17 -5.99 7.77
N ASN A 22 16.25 -5.37 8.17
CA ASN A 22 16.94 -4.27 7.50
C ASN A 22 17.45 -4.71 6.10
N ALA A 23 16.58 -5.28 5.28
CA ALA A 23 16.84 -5.49 3.88
C ALA A 23 16.59 -4.15 3.20
N THR A 24 17.61 -3.31 3.17
CA THR A 24 17.75 -2.26 2.18
C THR A 24 17.66 -2.93 0.81
N VAL A 25 16.46 -3.10 0.29
CA VAL A 25 16.26 -3.31 -1.13
C VAL A 25 16.75 -2.02 -1.77
N LYS A 26 18.00 -2.00 -2.19
CA LYS A 26 18.51 -0.99 -3.11
C LYS A 26 17.71 -1.16 -4.40
N ALA A 27 16.55 -0.54 -4.45
CA ALA A 27 15.90 -0.29 -5.72
C ALA A 27 16.90 0.51 -6.54
N GLN A 28 17.30 -0.03 -7.65
CA GLN A 28 18.31 0.49 -8.57
C GLN A 28 17.77 1.68 -9.37
N ASN A 29 17.16 2.65 -8.66
CA ASN A 29 16.72 3.93 -9.21
C ASN A 29 17.21 5.01 -8.26
N ASN A 30 18.38 5.54 -8.56
CA ASN A 30 19.11 6.52 -7.75
C ASN A 30 18.37 7.87 -7.53
N ASN A 31 17.10 7.98 -7.97
CA ASN A 31 16.34 9.21 -7.97
C ASN A 31 15.31 9.31 -6.83
N PHE A 32 15.24 8.34 -5.94
CA PHE A 32 14.30 8.37 -4.81
C PHE A 32 15.02 8.15 -3.48
N ILE A 33 14.70 9.00 -2.52
CA ILE A 33 15.16 8.90 -1.13
C ILE A 33 13.94 8.69 -0.26
N THR A 34 14.02 7.80 0.72
CA THR A 34 12.94 7.53 1.67
C THR A 34 13.35 7.93 3.07
N ASN A 35 12.38 8.51 3.80
CA ASN A 35 12.47 8.75 5.23
C ASN A 35 11.32 8.02 5.92
N GLU A 36 11.60 7.29 6.99
CA GLU A 36 10.63 6.48 7.74
C GLU A 36 10.55 6.96 9.18
N GLU A 37 9.33 7.01 9.69
CA GLU A 37 9.03 7.22 11.10
C GLU A 37 8.55 5.90 11.69
N THR A 38 9.11 5.51 12.85
CA THR A 38 8.81 4.25 13.50
C THR A 38 8.29 4.46 14.91
N VAL A 39 7.38 3.57 15.34
CA VAL A 39 6.97 3.42 16.75
C VAL A 39 7.28 1.99 17.18
N GLY A 40 8.30 1.85 18.02
CA GLY A 40 8.91 0.54 18.29
C GLY A 40 9.51 -0.03 17.00
N ASP A 41 9.09 -1.23 16.65
CA ASP A 41 9.55 -1.93 15.44
C ASP A 41 8.67 -1.68 14.20
N LEU A 42 7.62 -0.87 14.34
CA LEU A 42 6.64 -0.65 13.29
C LEU A 42 6.88 0.69 12.59
N VAL A 43 6.93 0.67 11.25
CA VAL A 43 6.97 1.89 10.42
C VAL A 43 5.57 2.47 10.37
N VAL A 44 5.34 3.63 10.99
CA VAL A 44 4.03 4.29 11.02
C VAL A 44 3.85 5.33 9.92
N SER A 45 4.96 5.88 9.39
CA SER A 45 4.92 6.80 8.26
C SER A 45 6.17 6.62 7.40
N LYS A 46 6.00 6.84 6.08
CA LYS A 46 7.09 6.78 5.10
C LYS A 46 6.93 7.89 4.08
N VAL A 47 7.91 8.78 3.99
CA VAL A 47 7.95 9.84 2.99
C VAL A 47 8.96 9.49 1.91
N ILE A 48 8.54 9.55 0.65
CA ILE A 48 9.37 9.37 -0.52
C ILE A 48 9.65 10.74 -1.14
N TYR A 49 10.91 11.03 -1.32
CA TYR A 49 11.40 12.21 -2.01
C TYR A 49 11.94 11.80 -3.37
N ARG A 50 11.68 12.60 -4.37
CA ARG A 50 12.31 12.51 -5.69
C ARG A 50 13.53 13.42 -5.73
N LEU A 51 14.65 12.92 -6.20
CA LEU A 51 15.86 13.68 -6.45
C LEU A 51 15.95 14.01 -7.95
N ASP A 52 15.79 15.28 -8.30
CA ASP A 52 15.86 15.79 -9.68
C ASP A 52 16.50 17.19 -9.63
N GLY A 53 17.84 17.22 -9.50
CA GLY A 53 18.59 18.45 -9.21
C GLY A 53 18.40 19.01 -7.80
N SER A 54 17.21 18.86 -7.23
CA SER A 54 16.88 19.15 -5.83
C SER A 54 15.96 18.06 -5.27
N LEU A 55 15.75 18.11 -3.95
CA LEU A 55 14.93 17.12 -3.24
C LEU A 55 13.48 17.60 -3.17
N TYR A 56 12.57 16.87 -3.84
CA TYR A 56 11.14 17.17 -3.85
C TYR A 56 10.35 16.13 -3.08
N ARG A 57 9.37 16.54 -2.26
CA ARG A 57 8.37 15.64 -1.70
C ARG A 57 7.55 15.01 -2.84
N HIS A 58 7.41 13.69 -2.83
CA HIS A 58 6.72 12.97 -3.89
C HIS A 58 5.48 12.24 -3.38
N MET A 59 5.67 11.30 -2.47
CA MET A 59 4.61 10.48 -1.88
C MET A 59 4.82 10.36 -0.37
N LYS A 60 3.72 10.24 0.37
CA LYS A 60 3.73 9.82 1.78
C LYS A 60 2.81 8.63 1.94
N TYR A 61 3.20 7.71 2.79
CA TYR A 61 2.38 6.59 3.24
C TYR A 61 2.28 6.62 4.75
N ASP A 62 1.06 6.52 5.27
CA ASP A 62 0.79 6.31 6.68
C ASP A 62 0.23 4.90 6.87
N PHE A 63 0.68 4.23 7.93
CA PHE A 63 0.35 2.83 8.20
C PHE A 63 -0.28 2.73 9.59
N THR A 64 -1.32 1.90 9.70
CA THR A 64 -1.89 1.50 10.98
C THR A 64 -1.80 -0.01 11.14
N TYR A 65 -1.82 -0.47 12.37
CA TYR A 65 -1.63 -1.87 12.71
C TYR A 65 -2.70 -2.34 13.70
N ASP A 66 -3.01 -3.61 13.67
CA ASP A 66 -3.87 -4.26 14.65
C ASP A 66 -3.10 -4.66 15.94
N ASP A 67 -3.79 -5.20 16.91
CA ASP A 67 -3.21 -5.64 18.18
C ASP A 67 -2.18 -6.78 18.05
N GLN A 68 -2.17 -7.46 16.89
CA GLN A 68 -1.19 -8.49 16.55
C GLN A 68 -0.01 -7.93 15.72
N LYS A 69 0.10 -6.60 15.63
CA LYS A 69 1.12 -5.88 14.85
C LYS A 69 1.05 -6.18 13.33
N ARG A 70 -0.12 -6.62 12.82
CA ARG A 70 -0.35 -6.78 11.39
C ARG A 70 -0.90 -5.47 10.83
N MET A 71 -0.51 -5.11 9.61
CA MET A 71 -0.98 -3.88 8.96
C MET A 71 -2.50 -3.92 8.79
N SER A 72 -3.22 -2.99 9.40
CA SER A 72 -4.67 -2.86 9.26
C SER A 72 -5.08 -1.86 8.18
N SER A 73 -4.22 -0.86 7.92
CA SER A 73 -4.49 0.12 6.86
C SER A 73 -3.19 0.73 6.33
N LYS A 74 -3.23 1.12 5.06
CA LYS A 74 -2.21 1.93 4.39
C LYS A 74 -2.90 3.06 3.66
N GLU A 75 -2.61 4.31 4.04
CA GLU A 75 -3.05 5.50 3.32
C GLU A 75 -1.89 6.10 2.53
N ALA A 76 -2.16 6.50 1.30
CA ALA A 76 -1.19 7.16 0.42
C ALA A 76 -1.61 8.60 0.14
N PHE A 77 -0.61 9.49 0.13
CA PHE A 77 -0.78 10.91 -0.15
C PHE A 77 0.20 11.35 -1.22
N LYS A 78 -0.23 12.28 -2.06
CA LYS A 78 0.64 13.00 -3.01
C LYS A 78 0.96 14.38 -2.48
N TRP A 79 2.16 14.86 -2.73
CA TRP A 79 2.50 16.24 -2.43
C TRP A 79 1.94 17.18 -3.49
N ASP A 80 1.19 18.16 -3.06
CA ASP A 80 0.78 19.31 -3.89
C ASP A 80 1.70 20.50 -3.57
N ALA A 81 2.57 20.81 -4.52
CA ALA A 81 3.54 21.91 -4.36
C ALA A 81 2.88 23.30 -4.42
N SER A 82 1.68 23.41 -5.01
CA SER A 82 0.98 24.69 -5.14
C SER A 82 0.34 25.14 -3.82
N THR A 83 -0.18 24.19 -3.06
CA THR A 83 -0.80 24.42 -1.75
C THR A 83 0.10 24.05 -0.57
N GLU A 84 1.28 23.48 -0.85
CA GLU A 84 2.22 22.95 0.14
C GLU A 84 1.57 21.96 1.13
N LYS A 85 0.73 21.06 0.60
CA LYS A 85 -0.02 20.10 1.41
C LYS A 85 0.09 18.67 0.86
N TRP A 86 -0.06 17.71 1.77
CA TRP A 86 -0.29 16.33 1.43
C TRP A 86 -1.77 16.13 1.09
N ILE A 87 -2.06 15.71 -0.15
CA ILE A 87 -3.42 15.41 -0.63
C ILE A 87 -3.63 13.90 -0.62
N PRO A 88 -4.70 13.39 -0.01
CA PRO A 88 -5.02 11.98 -0.04
C PRO A 88 -5.09 11.46 -1.47
N TYR A 89 -4.66 10.21 -1.68
CA TYR A 89 -4.62 9.61 -3.00
C TYR A 89 -5.36 8.29 -3.07
N PHE A 90 -5.02 7.36 -2.19
CA PHE A 90 -5.75 6.10 -2.03
C PHE A 90 -5.56 5.54 -0.62
N LYS A 91 -6.45 4.59 -0.27
CA LYS A 91 -6.38 3.79 0.94
C LYS A 91 -6.49 2.31 0.61
N ILE A 92 -5.77 1.48 1.35
CA ILE A 92 -5.93 0.03 1.37
C ILE A 92 -6.22 -0.38 2.80
N ASP A 93 -7.35 -1.04 3.03
CA ASP A 93 -7.68 -1.68 4.30
C ASP A 93 -7.40 -3.17 4.22
N TYR A 94 -6.85 -3.74 5.28
CA TYR A 94 -6.45 -5.14 5.39
C TYR A 94 -7.33 -5.83 6.44
N THR A 95 -7.86 -6.98 6.09
CA THR A 95 -8.61 -7.85 7.03
C THR A 95 -8.00 -9.24 7.00
N TYR A 96 -7.86 -9.84 8.16
CA TYR A 96 -7.23 -11.14 8.34
C TYR A 96 -8.23 -12.13 8.95
N SER A 97 -8.31 -13.32 8.37
CA SER A 97 -8.96 -14.49 8.95
C SER A 97 -7.96 -15.64 9.13
N SER A 98 -8.41 -16.82 9.54
CA SER A 98 -7.52 -17.98 9.77
C SER A 98 -6.78 -18.42 8.50
N ASN A 99 -7.37 -18.25 7.34
CA ASN A 99 -6.85 -18.76 6.06
C ASN A 99 -6.93 -17.75 4.92
N GLU A 100 -7.26 -16.49 5.22
CA GLU A 100 -7.42 -15.44 4.20
C GLU A 100 -6.84 -14.11 4.65
N ILE A 101 -6.28 -13.38 3.67
CA ILE A 101 -6.01 -11.94 3.79
C ILE A 101 -6.81 -11.23 2.71
N THR A 102 -7.69 -10.33 3.15
CA THR A 102 -8.47 -9.48 2.25
C THR A 102 -7.91 -8.06 2.25
N LEU A 103 -7.70 -7.51 1.06
CA LEU A 103 -7.31 -6.11 0.83
C LEU A 103 -8.44 -5.40 0.10
N VAL A 104 -8.84 -4.26 0.62
CA VAL A 104 -9.85 -3.40 -0.01
C VAL A 104 -9.21 -2.07 -0.37
N TYR A 105 -9.18 -1.78 -1.67
CA TYR A 105 -8.64 -0.53 -2.21
C TYR A 105 -9.75 0.47 -2.45
N ALA A 106 -9.55 1.71 -1.97
CA ALA A 106 -10.41 2.85 -2.21
C ALA A 106 -9.59 4.04 -2.74
N ARG A 107 -10.11 4.75 -3.73
CA ARG A 107 -9.48 5.95 -4.28
C ARG A 107 -10.04 7.19 -3.57
N TRP A 108 -9.19 8.19 -3.37
CA TRP A 108 -9.65 9.50 -2.93
C TRP A 108 -10.44 10.21 -4.04
N ASN A 109 -11.59 10.77 -3.65
CA ASN A 109 -12.45 11.56 -4.52
C ASN A 109 -12.44 13.02 -4.05
N ASP A 110 -11.82 13.89 -4.84
CA ASP A 110 -11.67 15.30 -4.49
C ASP A 110 -13.02 16.02 -4.43
N SER A 111 -13.99 15.63 -5.26
CA SER A 111 -15.32 16.26 -5.31
C SER A 111 -16.13 15.97 -4.04
N HIS A 112 -16.04 14.76 -3.52
CA HIS A 112 -16.74 14.35 -2.29
C HIS A 112 -15.89 14.56 -1.03
N ARG A 113 -14.60 14.84 -1.18
CA ARG A 113 -13.61 14.95 -0.09
C ARG A 113 -13.64 13.72 0.83
N ALA A 114 -13.73 12.55 0.22
CA ALA A 114 -13.82 11.25 0.89
C ALA A 114 -13.18 10.17 0.01
N TYR A 115 -12.90 9.01 0.60
CA TYR A 115 -12.58 7.83 -0.19
C TYR A 115 -13.85 7.28 -0.84
N ASP A 116 -13.79 6.96 -2.13
CA ASP A 116 -14.88 6.28 -2.84
C ASP A 116 -15.22 4.96 -2.12
N ALA A 117 -16.44 4.46 -2.37
CA ALA A 117 -16.72 3.06 -2.04
C ALA A 117 -15.66 2.15 -2.65
N ALA A 118 -15.41 1.00 -2.03
CA ALA A 118 -14.39 0.05 -2.46
C ALA A 118 -14.37 -0.11 -4.00
N VAL A 119 -13.20 0.16 -4.59
CA VAL A 119 -13.02 0.10 -6.05
C VAL A 119 -12.51 -1.28 -6.47
N GLU A 120 -11.70 -1.88 -5.61
CA GLU A 120 -11.06 -3.18 -5.87
C GLU A 120 -10.90 -3.96 -4.55
N LYS A 121 -11.18 -5.26 -4.60
CA LYS A 121 -10.94 -6.20 -3.50
C LYS A 121 -10.00 -7.29 -3.97
N SER A 122 -8.94 -7.53 -3.23
CA SER A 122 -8.02 -8.66 -3.43
C SER A 122 -8.12 -9.62 -2.26
N VAL A 123 -8.20 -10.91 -2.55
CA VAL A 123 -8.25 -11.98 -1.55
C VAL A 123 -7.10 -12.93 -1.79
N TYR A 124 -6.32 -13.18 -0.76
CA TYR A 124 -5.25 -14.18 -0.72
C TYR A 124 -5.69 -15.32 0.18
N GLU A 125 -5.79 -16.53 -0.37
CA GLU A 125 -5.98 -17.74 0.42
C GLU A 125 -4.63 -18.25 0.93
N LEU A 126 -4.58 -18.66 2.18
CA LEU A 126 -3.38 -19.15 2.85
C LEU A 126 -3.51 -20.65 3.13
N ASN A 127 -2.39 -21.37 3.05
CA ASN A 127 -2.30 -22.74 3.55
C ASN A 127 -2.02 -22.77 5.06
N ASP A 128 -1.93 -23.97 5.64
CA ASP A 128 -1.66 -24.17 7.08
C ASP A 128 -0.32 -23.57 7.55
N ALA A 129 0.61 -23.30 6.63
CA ALA A 129 1.88 -22.64 6.91
C ALA A 129 1.80 -21.10 6.75
N ASN A 130 0.60 -20.54 6.63
CA ASN A 130 0.34 -19.12 6.35
C ASN A 130 0.99 -18.59 5.06
N MET A 131 1.18 -19.47 4.07
CA MET A 131 1.72 -19.10 2.77
C MET A 131 0.59 -18.90 1.76
N PRO A 132 0.60 -17.83 0.94
CA PRO A 132 -0.40 -17.63 -0.09
C PRO A 132 -0.37 -18.75 -1.13
N VAL A 133 -1.51 -19.40 -1.37
CA VAL A 133 -1.68 -20.50 -2.34
C VAL A 133 -2.64 -20.13 -3.47
N ALA A 134 -3.52 -19.16 -3.27
CA ALA A 134 -4.42 -18.64 -4.29
C ALA A 134 -4.60 -17.13 -4.16
N TYR A 135 -4.98 -16.49 -5.26
CA TYR A 135 -5.23 -15.07 -5.34
C TYR A 135 -6.45 -14.79 -6.21
N MET A 136 -7.39 -14.00 -5.71
CA MET A 136 -8.57 -13.53 -6.42
C MET A 136 -8.63 -12.01 -6.37
N ASN A 137 -9.01 -11.39 -7.48
CA ASN A 137 -9.18 -9.94 -7.58
C ASN A 137 -10.58 -9.64 -8.12
N TYR A 138 -11.30 -8.79 -7.40
CA TYR A 138 -12.64 -8.30 -7.72
C TYR A 138 -12.57 -6.80 -7.96
N LYS A 139 -13.09 -6.34 -9.11
CA LYS A 139 -13.25 -4.92 -9.42
C LYS A 139 -14.73 -4.59 -9.44
N TRP A 140 -15.13 -3.58 -8.68
CA TRP A 140 -16.47 -3.03 -8.78
C TRP A 140 -16.53 -2.12 -10.01
N LYS A 141 -17.45 -2.41 -10.94
CA LYS A 141 -17.79 -1.46 -11.99
C LYS A 141 -18.62 -0.36 -11.31
N ASN A 142 -18.09 0.84 -11.25
CA ASN A 142 -18.89 1.99 -10.89
C ASN A 142 -19.92 2.18 -12.02
N ASN A 143 -21.18 1.76 -11.78
CA ASN A 143 -22.29 2.09 -12.65
C ASN A 143 -22.68 3.57 -12.43
N TYR A 144 -21.77 4.49 -12.73
CA TYR A 144 -22.18 5.84 -13.06
C TYR A 144 -22.64 5.76 -14.53
N GLY A 145 -23.95 5.50 -14.71
CA GLY A 145 -24.58 5.60 -16.00
C GLY A 145 -24.32 6.98 -16.59
N LEU A 146 -24.00 6.99 -17.87
CA LEU A 146 -24.08 8.15 -18.75
C LEU A 146 -25.52 8.69 -18.75
#